data_d68eb5c5a127ecef4224b75ee671b54c
#
_entry.id   d68eb5c5a127ecef4224b75ee671b54c
#
_cell.length_a   1.000
_cell.length_b   1.000
_cell.length_c   1.000
_cell.angle_alpha   90.00
_cell.angle_beta   90.00
_cell.angle_gamma   90.00
#
_symmetry.space_group_name_H-M   'P 1'
#
loop_
_entity.id
_entity.type
_entity.pdbx_description
1 polymer ?
#
loop_
_entity_poly.entity_id
_entity_poly.type
_entity_poly.pdbx_seq_one_letter_code
_entity_poly.pdbx_strand_id
1 'polypeptide(L)'
;MTTETLPRSVPATSGTTLAWRRVRPALTHVALAATAVVMLYPVIWMVVSSLRPGNEIFRDPGILVRDLRIENYRIGWNALTEPFTRYLLNSAAVVLGSIVGNLVSCSMAAYAFARLNFTGKKFWFAIMLVTIMLPIHVVIVPQYILFSQAGWINTFLPLIVPKLLATDAFFVFLMVQFIRGIPRELDEAARIDGCGKGGIFLRVILPLMVPALATTTIFTFIWTWNDFFSQLIYLTDPKMYTVPVALRAFVDATASTSWGSLFAMSVVSLVPVFLAFLLGQRFLIKGIATTGIK
;
A
#
# COMPACT_ATOMS: atom_id res chain seq x y z
N MET A 1 -5.94 17.95 -76.43
CA MET A 1 -5.25 18.53 -75.27
C MET A 1 -5.14 17.44 -74.21
N THR A 2 -4.03 16.70 -74.22
CA THR A 2 -3.73 15.63 -73.27
C THR A 2 -2.86 16.22 -72.17
N THR A 3 -3.40 16.31 -70.95
CA THR A 3 -2.68 16.77 -69.76
C THR A 3 -1.87 15.60 -69.19
N GLU A 4 -0.56 15.67 -69.37
CA GLU A 4 0.43 14.77 -68.78
C GLU A 4 0.55 15.08 -67.27
N THR A 5 0.16 14.12 -66.43
CA THR A 5 0.38 14.19 -64.99
C THR A 5 1.77 13.70 -64.65
N LEU A 6 2.63 14.60 -64.19
CA LEU A 6 3.96 14.29 -63.65
C LEU A 6 3.88 13.38 -62.40
N PRO A 7 4.75 12.37 -62.27
CA PRO A 7 4.78 11.53 -61.07
C PRO A 7 5.32 12.32 -59.87
N ARG A 8 4.56 12.33 -58.76
CA ARG A 8 4.99 12.86 -57.45
C ARG A 8 6.17 12.06 -56.98
N SER A 9 7.33 12.70 -56.84
CA SER A 9 8.52 12.16 -56.19
C SER A 9 8.23 11.89 -54.73
N VAL A 10 8.27 10.58 -54.31
CA VAL A 10 8.23 10.14 -52.92
C VAL A 10 9.54 10.57 -52.25
N PRO A 11 9.57 11.39 -51.19
CA PRO A 11 10.80 11.75 -50.54
C PRO A 11 11.48 10.49 -49.95
N ALA A 12 12.73 10.25 -50.34
CA ALA A 12 13.57 9.19 -49.82
C ALA A 12 13.74 9.42 -48.31
N THR A 13 13.21 8.53 -47.48
CA THR A 13 13.41 8.54 -46.03
C THR A 13 14.89 8.35 -45.75
N SER A 14 15.56 9.42 -45.29
CA SER A 14 16.99 9.43 -44.98
C SER A 14 17.33 8.31 -43.98
N GLY A 15 18.41 7.54 -44.24
CA GLY A 15 18.84 6.40 -43.44
C GLY A 15 19.12 6.72 -41.95
N THR A 16 19.25 8.00 -41.60
CA THR A 16 19.37 8.52 -40.24
C THR A 16 18.11 8.27 -39.39
N THR A 17 16.92 8.28 -39.99
CA THR A 17 15.66 8.04 -39.25
C THR A 17 15.44 6.58 -38.90
N LEU A 18 16.00 5.65 -39.68
CA LEU A 18 15.92 4.21 -39.43
C LEU A 18 16.88 3.76 -38.32
N ALA A 19 18.09 4.32 -38.28
CA ALA A 19 19.06 4.05 -37.21
C ALA A 19 18.55 4.56 -35.85
N TRP A 20 17.99 5.78 -35.79
CA TRP A 20 17.38 6.33 -34.57
C TRP A 20 16.16 5.52 -34.07
N ARG A 21 15.36 4.95 -34.94
CA ARG A 21 14.23 4.08 -34.56
C ARG A 21 14.66 2.77 -33.91
N ARG A 22 15.84 2.24 -34.23
CA ARG A 22 16.40 1.02 -33.60
C ARG A 22 17.19 1.33 -32.32
N VAL A 23 17.91 2.45 -32.27
CA VAL A 23 18.73 2.84 -31.11
C VAL A 23 17.87 3.38 -29.95
N ARG A 24 16.79 4.09 -30.24
CA ARG A 24 15.90 4.68 -29.22
C ARG A 24 15.34 3.65 -28.22
N PRO A 25 14.78 2.48 -28.64
CA PRO A 25 14.32 1.49 -27.67
C PRO A 25 15.46 0.90 -26.83
N ALA A 26 16.62 0.65 -27.43
CA ALA A 26 17.79 0.17 -26.68
C ALA A 26 18.24 1.17 -25.62
N LEU A 27 18.34 2.46 -25.98
CA LEU A 27 18.68 3.53 -25.03
C LEU A 27 17.63 3.64 -23.90
N THR A 28 16.36 3.50 -24.22
CA THR A 28 15.28 3.50 -23.21
C THR A 28 15.42 2.32 -22.25
N HIS A 29 15.70 1.12 -22.75
CA HIS A 29 15.91 -0.06 -21.90
C HIS A 29 17.16 0.07 -21.02
N VAL A 30 18.26 0.61 -21.56
CA VAL A 30 19.48 0.88 -20.79
C VAL A 30 19.20 1.93 -19.69
N ALA A 31 18.49 3.01 -20.02
CA ALA A 31 18.11 4.02 -19.04
C ALA A 31 17.21 3.45 -17.94
N LEU A 32 16.20 2.64 -18.31
CA LEU A 32 15.33 1.97 -17.36
C LEU A 32 16.10 0.98 -16.47
N ALA A 33 17.01 0.19 -17.05
CA ALA A 33 17.83 -0.74 -16.29
C ALA A 33 18.75 0.00 -15.31
N ALA A 34 19.41 1.07 -15.77
CA ALA A 34 20.25 1.91 -14.91
C ALA A 34 19.46 2.52 -13.75
N THR A 35 18.28 3.07 -14.04
CA THR A 35 17.39 3.60 -13.00
C THR A 35 16.95 2.51 -12.02
N ALA A 36 16.62 1.32 -12.51
CA ALA A 36 16.23 0.19 -11.66
C ALA A 36 17.39 -0.23 -10.73
N VAL A 37 18.61 -0.29 -11.23
CA VAL A 37 19.81 -0.61 -10.41
C VAL A 37 20.02 0.44 -9.32
N VAL A 38 19.90 1.74 -9.65
CA VAL A 38 20.02 2.82 -8.67
C VAL A 38 18.93 2.72 -7.60
N MET A 39 17.68 2.45 -8.00
CA MET A 39 16.56 2.29 -7.07
C MET A 39 16.66 1.04 -6.18
N LEU A 40 17.23 -0.04 -6.69
CA LEU A 40 17.42 -1.29 -5.94
C LEU A 40 18.67 -1.26 -5.04
N TYR A 41 19.61 -0.36 -5.29
CA TYR A 41 20.86 -0.29 -4.54
C TYR A 41 20.66 -0.24 -3.01
N PRO A 42 19.79 0.62 -2.44
CA PRO A 42 19.57 0.66 -0.99
C PRO A 42 19.06 -0.68 -0.43
N VAL A 43 18.16 -1.36 -1.17
CA VAL A 43 17.62 -2.66 -0.76
C VAL A 43 18.70 -3.74 -0.82
N ILE A 44 19.49 -3.77 -1.89
CA ILE A 44 20.63 -4.70 -2.04
C ILE A 44 21.64 -4.45 -0.92
N TRP A 45 21.99 -3.19 -0.66
CA TRP A 45 22.92 -2.82 0.41
C TRP A 45 22.39 -3.25 1.80
N MET A 46 21.10 -3.10 2.07
CA MET A 46 20.46 -3.55 3.30
C MET A 46 20.56 -5.09 3.45
N VAL A 47 20.28 -5.83 2.37
CA VAL A 47 20.39 -7.30 2.37
C VAL A 47 21.84 -7.74 2.61
N VAL A 48 22.80 -7.09 1.94
CA VAL A 48 24.23 -7.35 2.14
C VAL A 48 24.66 -7.01 3.56
N SER A 49 24.20 -5.88 4.10
CA SER A 49 24.51 -5.43 5.47
C SER A 49 23.94 -6.37 6.54
N SER A 50 22.81 -7.02 6.27
CA SER A 50 22.25 -8.03 7.18
C SER A 50 23.13 -9.27 7.35
N LEU A 51 24.04 -9.51 6.42
CA LEU A 51 24.94 -10.66 6.40
C LEU A 51 26.37 -10.29 6.82
N ARG A 52 26.63 -9.07 7.30
CA ARG A 52 27.96 -8.58 7.70
C ARG A 52 28.11 -8.44 9.20
N PRO A 53 29.34 -8.46 9.74
CA PRO A 53 29.63 -8.02 11.10
C PRO A 53 29.19 -6.57 11.32
N GLY A 54 28.53 -6.27 12.44
CA GLY A 54 27.99 -4.94 12.72
C GLY A 54 29.01 -3.79 12.70
N ASN A 55 30.26 -4.07 13.07
CA ASN A 55 31.36 -3.10 13.10
C ASN A 55 31.91 -2.75 11.70
N GLU A 56 31.63 -3.57 10.68
CA GLU A 56 32.12 -3.36 9.31
C GLU A 56 31.11 -2.64 8.41
N ILE A 57 29.83 -2.66 8.75
CA ILE A 57 28.74 -2.17 7.90
C ILE A 57 28.95 -0.72 7.45
N PHE A 58 29.38 0.16 8.35
CA PHE A 58 29.61 1.58 8.04
C PHE A 58 31.07 1.91 7.70
N ARG A 59 32.01 0.98 7.92
CA ARG A 59 33.43 1.16 7.57
C ARG A 59 33.71 0.80 6.11
N ASP A 60 33.01 -0.19 5.59
CA ASP A 60 33.12 -0.62 4.19
C ASP A 60 31.74 -0.59 3.53
N PRO A 61 31.38 0.48 2.81
CA PRO A 61 30.09 0.62 2.14
C PRO A 61 29.94 -0.27 0.88
N GLY A 62 30.97 -1.06 0.54
CA GLY A 62 30.96 -1.98 -0.60
C GLY A 62 29.85 -3.03 -0.50
N ILE A 63 29.58 -3.74 -1.61
CA ILE A 63 28.56 -4.81 -1.69
C ILE A 63 29.20 -6.19 -1.41
N LEU A 64 30.51 -6.30 -1.39
CA LEU A 64 31.21 -7.57 -1.19
C LEU A 64 31.20 -7.98 0.28
N VAL A 65 30.66 -9.15 0.58
CA VAL A 65 30.68 -9.74 1.92
C VAL A 65 31.95 -10.59 2.06
N ARG A 66 32.85 -10.20 2.98
CA ARG A 66 34.09 -10.94 3.27
C ARG A 66 33.90 -11.95 4.40
N ASP A 67 33.14 -11.57 5.42
CA ASP A 67 32.77 -12.43 6.56
C ASP A 67 31.24 -12.54 6.61
N LEU A 68 30.74 -13.75 6.31
CA LEU A 68 29.30 -14.03 6.22
C LEU A 68 28.72 -14.35 7.60
N ARG A 69 27.84 -13.50 8.12
CA ARG A 69 27.21 -13.60 9.44
C ARG A 69 25.71 -13.91 9.36
N ILE A 70 25.38 -15.14 8.97
CA ILE A 70 23.97 -15.62 8.97
C ILE A 70 23.38 -15.59 10.40
N GLU A 71 24.21 -15.66 11.42
CA GLU A 71 23.81 -15.57 12.82
C GLU A 71 23.08 -14.28 13.17
N ASN A 72 23.27 -13.18 12.44
CA ASN A 72 22.52 -11.93 12.61
C ASN A 72 21.02 -12.16 12.61
N TYR A 73 20.52 -13.09 11.81
CA TYR A 73 19.10 -13.43 11.76
C TYR A 73 18.66 -14.14 13.04
N ARG A 74 19.41 -15.12 13.53
CA ARG A 74 19.09 -15.85 14.77
C ARG A 74 19.19 -14.95 15.99
N ILE A 75 20.23 -14.14 16.06
CA ILE A 75 20.44 -13.18 17.16
C ILE A 75 19.34 -12.12 17.12
N GLY A 76 19.08 -11.51 15.96
CA GLY A 76 18.05 -10.48 15.79
C GLY A 76 16.65 -11.00 16.10
N TRP A 77 16.36 -12.26 15.80
CA TRP A 77 15.06 -12.87 16.09
C TRP A 77 14.70 -12.88 17.58
N ASN A 78 15.72 -12.97 18.45
CA ASN A 78 15.55 -13.08 19.90
C ASN A 78 16.22 -11.94 20.67
N ALA A 79 16.58 -10.82 19.98
CA ALA A 79 17.33 -9.75 20.60
C ALA A 79 16.47 -8.80 21.46
N LEU A 80 15.17 -8.77 21.25
CA LEU A 80 14.23 -7.92 21.99
C LEU A 80 13.53 -8.71 23.09
N THR A 81 12.66 -8.05 23.86
CA THR A 81 11.90 -8.63 24.97
C THR A 81 11.05 -9.84 24.54
N GLU A 82 10.50 -9.78 23.33
CA GLU A 82 9.73 -10.87 22.72
C GLU A 82 10.41 -11.35 21.44
N PRO A 83 10.24 -12.62 21.02
CA PRO A 83 10.72 -13.09 19.73
C PRO A 83 10.10 -12.30 18.58
N PHE A 84 10.85 -12.08 17.50
CA PHE A 84 10.40 -11.31 16.34
C PHE A 84 9.12 -11.85 15.70
N THR A 85 8.85 -13.16 15.84
CA THR A 85 7.58 -13.80 15.49
C THR A 85 6.37 -13.07 16.09
N ARG A 86 6.47 -12.64 17.37
CA ARG A 86 5.39 -11.94 18.06
C ARG A 86 5.03 -10.65 17.35
N TYR A 87 6.03 -9.86 16.99
CA TYR A 87 5.84 -8.59 16.31
C TYR A 87 5.27 -8.76 14.90
N LEU A 88 5.70 -9.81 14.17
CA LEU A 88 5.11 -10.18 12.87
C LEU A 88 3.63 -10.56 13.02
N LEU A 89 3.27 -11.35 14.01
CA LEU A 89 1.88 -11.75 14.27
C LEU A 89 1.03 -10.55 14.69
N ASN A 90 1.55 -9.66 15.54
CA ASN A 90 0.88 -8.44 15.93
C ASN A 90 0.60 -7.55 14.72
N SER A 91 1.61 -7.32 13.86
CA SER A 91 1.43 -6.57 12.61
C SER A 91 0.41 -7.22 11.70
N ALA A 92 0.46 -8.54 11.54
CA ALA A 92 -0.50 -9.28 10.73
C ALA A 92 -1.93 -9.15 11.28
N ALA A 93 -2.12 -9.23 12.60
CA ALA A 93 -3.42 -9.06 13.25
C ALA A 93 -4.01 -7.66 12.99
N VAL A 94 -3.19 -6.60 13.18
CA VAL A 94 -3.61 -5.22 12.93
C VAL A 94 -3.94 -5.00 11.46
N VAL A 95 -3.10 -5.51 10.55
CA VAL A 95 -3.32 -5.38 9.09
C VAL A 95 -4.58 -6.11 8.65
N LEU A 96 -4.76 -7.36 9.08
CA LEU A 96 -5.95 -8.14 8.71
C LEU A 96 -7.23 -7.50 9.25
N GLY A 97 -7.22 -7.06 10.51
CA GLY A 97 -8.33 -6.33 11.10
C GLY A 97 -8.67 -5.04 10.35
N SER A 98 -7.64 -4.26 9.97
CA SER A 98 -7.80 -3.03 9.18
C SER A 98 -8.34 -3.29 7.78
N ILE A 99 -7.85 -4.34 7.09
CA ILE A 99 -8.34 -4.73 5.77
C ILE A 99 -9.82 -5.10 5.83
N VAL A 100 -10.19 -6.00 6.75
CA VAL A 100 -11.60 -6.39 6.92
C VAL A 100 -12.46 -5.17 7.25
N GLY A 101 -11.98 -4.31 8.17
CA GLY A 101 -12.66 -3.08 8.54
C GLY A 101 -12.93 -2.19 7.33
N ASN A 102 -11.90 -1.85 6.58
CA ASN A 102 -12.01 -0.98 5.41
C ASN A 102 -12.86 -1.59 4.29
N LEU A 103 -12.69 -2.88 4.00
CA LEU A 103 -13.45 -3.54 2.94
C LEU A 103 -14.96 -3.53 3.25
N VAL A 104 -15.34 -3.83 4.48
CA VAL A 104 -16.74 -3.88 4.87
C VAL A 104 -17.30 -2.45 4.98
N SER A 105 -16.71 -1.62 5.81
CA SER A 105 -17.30 -0.32 6.16
C SER A 105 -17.23 0.68 5.00
N CYS A 106 -16.07 0.79 4.34
CA CYS A 106 -15.92 1.74 3.23
C CYS A 106 -16.73 1.34 2.00
N SER A 107 -16.88 0.03 1.70
CA SER A 107 -17.71 -0.40 0.58
C SER A 107 -19.21 -0.11 0.82
N MET A 108 -19.70 -0.32 2.05
CA MET A 108 -21.07 0.02 2.42
C MET A 108 -21.32 1.53 2.36
N ALA A 109 -20.41 2.33 2.93
CA ALA A 109 -20.47 3.78 2.86
C ALA A 109 -20.42 4.28 1.41
N ALA A 110 -19.52 3.73 0.60
CA ALA A 110 -19.40 4.08 -0.80
C ALA A 110 -20.64 3.74 -1.60
N TYR A 111 -21.25 2.59 -1.36
CA TYR A 111 -22.52 2.22 -1.98
C TYR A 111 -23.64 3.21 -1.61
N ALA A 112 -23.73 3.60 -0.33
CA ALA A 112 -24.71 4.58 0.12
C ALA A 112 -24.51 5.92 -0.60
N PHE A 113 -23.28 6.43 -0.67
CA PHE A 113 -22.98 7.68 -1.37
C PHE A 113 -23.08 7.59 -2.90
N ALA A 114 -22.87 6.44 -3.50
CA ALA A 114 -22.95 6.30 -4.96
C ALA A 114 -24.38 6.08 -5.45
N ARG A 115 -25.15 5.21 -4.79
CA ARG A 115 -26.43 4.66 -5.28
C ARG A 115 -27.66 5.10 -4.53
N LEU A 116 -27.56 5.33 -3.21
CA LEU A 116 -28.72 5.66 -2.41
C LEU A 116 -29.02 7.17 -2.42
N ASN A 117 -30.29 7.51 -2.29
CA ASN A 117 -30.74 8.87 -2.05
C ASN A 117 -31.15 9.00 -0.58
N PHE A 118 -30.53 9.95 0.13
CA PHE A 118 -30.85 10.29 1.51
C PHE A 118 -30.64 11.78 1.76
N THR A 119 -31.31 12.31 2.78
CA THR A 119 -31.23 13.73 3.15
C THR A 119 -29.81 14.11 3.57
N GLY A 120 -29.30 15.22 3.05
CA GLY A 120 -27.96 15.71 3.39
C GLY A 120 -26.80 14.98 2.70
N LYS A 121 -27.05 14.07 1.75
CA LYS A 121 -26.01 13.28 1.05
C LYS A 121 -24.83 14.13 0.57
N LYS A 122 -25.08 15.26 -0.08
CA LYS A 122 -24.03 16.15 -0.59
C LYS A 122 -23.20 16.77 0.54
N PHE A 123 -23.85 17.17 1.62
CA PHE A 123 -23.21 17.73 2.80
C PHE A 123 -22.29 16.71 3.49
N TRP A 124 -22.80 15.52 3.79
CA TRP A 124 -22.02 14.47 4.41
C TRP A 124 -20.85 14.00 3.53
N PHE A 125 -21.06 13.93 2.21
CA PHE A 125 -20.00 13.61 1.27
C PHE A 125 -18.91 14.69 1.26
N ALA A 126 -19.29 15.98 1.31
CA ALA A 126 -18.34 17.08 1.38
C ALA A 126 -17.56 17.06 2.71
N ILE A 127 -18.21 16.83 3.87
CA ILE A 127 -17.51 16.66 5.16
C ILE A 127 -16.49 15.52 5.07
N MET A 128 -16.90 14.36 4.56
CA MET A 128 -16.00 13.22 4.39
C MET A 128 -14.76 13.60 3.54
N LEU A 129 -14.93 14.35 2.45
CA LEU A 129 -13.81 14.81 1.65
C LEU A 129 -12.88 15.78 2.41
N VAL A 130 -13.45 16.68 3.21
CA VAL A 130 -12.66 17.60 4.05
C VAL A 130 -11.79 16.84 5.05
N THR A 131 -12.25 15.70 5.59
CA THR A 131 -11.45 14.90 6.52
C THR A 131 -10.16 14.35 5.90
N ILE A 132 -10.10 14.16 4.57
CA ILE A 132 -8.86 13.75 3.88
C ILE A 132 -7.75 14.81 4.02
N MET A 133 -8.15 16.07 4.15
CA MET A 133 -7.19 17.18 4.25
C MET A 133 -6.64 17.37 5.67
N LEU A 134 -7.22 16.71 6.68
CA LEU A 134 -6.75 16.84 8.05
C LEU A 134 -5.46 16.04 8.26
N PRO A 135 -4.34 16.69 8.66
CA PRO A 135 -3.12 15.98 8.98
C PRO A 135 -3.32 15.06 10.19
N ILE A 136 -2.84 13.83 10.10
CA ILE A 136 -2.92 12.85 11.20
C ILE A 136 -2.37 13.41 12.52
N HIS A 137 -1.30 14.21 12.44
CA HIS A 137 -0.63 14.81 13.60
C HIS A 137 -1.53 15.77 14.41
N VAL A 138 -2.55 16.35 13.77
CA VAL A 138 -3.51 17.23 14.46
C VAL A 138 -4.59 16.42 15.18
N VAL A 139 -5.01 15.29 14.57
CA VAL A 139 -6.11 14.46 15.09
C VAL A 139 -5.65 13.45 16.13
N ILE A 140 -4.36 13.09 16.16
CA ILE A 140 -3.87 11.98 16.98
C ILE A 140 -3.95 12.28 18.49
N VAL A 141 -3.76 13.53 18.89
CA VAL A 141 -3.84 13.93 20.32
C VAL A 141 -5.27 13.81 20.85
N PRO A 142 -6.29 14.38 20.19
CA PRO A 142 -7.69 14.13 20.59
C PRO A 142 -8.07 12.66 20.56
N GLN A 143 -7.61 11.91 19.56
CA GLN A 143 -7.86 10.47 19.46
C GLN A 143 -7.22 9.70 20.62
N TYR A 144 -5.99 10.04 21.00
CA TYR A 144 -5.33 9.43 22.15
C TYR A 144 -6.12 9.63 23.44
N ILE A 145 -6.60 10.85 23.69
CA ILE A 145 -7.43 11.15 24.87
C ILE A 145 -8.69 10.29 24.87
N LEU A 146 -9.39 10.22 23.73
CA LEU A 146 -10.60 9.41 23.57
C LEU A 146 -10.32 7.92 23.83
N PHE A 147 -9.28 7.36 23.22
CA PHE A 147 -8.94 5.96 23.37
C PHE A 147 -8.39 5.62 24.75
N SER A 148 -7.70 6.57 25.39
CA SER A 148 -7.25 6.43 26.78
C SER A 148 -8.44 6.37 27.74
N GLN A 149 -9.42 7.24 27.57
CA GLN A 149 -10.65 7.23 28.38
C GLN A 149 -11.47 5.96 28.16
N ALA A 150 -11.44 5.41 26.93
CA ALA A 150 -12.08 4.15 26.60
C ALA A 150 -11.31 2.91 27.08
N GLY A 151 -10.11 3.06 27.65
CA GLY A 151 -9.26 1.95 28.09
C GLY A 151 -8.68 1.12 26.94
N TRP A 152 -8.52 1.73 25.75
CA TRP A 152 -8.06 1.04 24.57
C TRP A 152 -6.53 1.10 24.35
N ILE A 153 -5.82 1.94 25.10
CA ILE A 153 -4.35 2.04 25.02
C ILE A 153 -3.73 0.67 25.37
N ASN A 154 -2.64 0.32 24.71
CA ASN A 154 -2.01 -1.00 24.77
C ASN A 154 -2.88 -2.15 24.25
N THR A 155 -3.81 -1.84 23.36
CA THR A 155 -4.56 -2.85 22.59
C THR A 155 -4.53 -2.50 21.10
N PHE A 156 -4.99 -3.42 20.25
CA PHE A 156 -5.11 -3.13 18.81
C PHE A 156 -6.41 -2.39 18.46
N LEU A 157 -7.29 -2.12 19.42
CA LEU A 157 -8.58 -1.47 19.19
C LEU A 157 -8.44 -0.08 18.55
N PRO A 158 -7.54 0.81 18.99
CA PRO A 158 -7.33 2.12 18.35
C PRO A 158 -6.94 2.06 16.89
N LEU A 159 -6.27 0.97 16.49
CA LEU A 159 -5.77 0.78 15.12
C LEU A 159 -6.80 0.12 14.21
N ILE A 160 -7.71 -0.70 14.76
CA ILE A 160 -8.66 -1.52 13.99
C ILE A 160 -10.07 -0.93 14.00
N VAL A 161 -10.59 -0.54 15.19
CA VAL A 161 -12.00 -0.13 15.31
C VAL A 161 -12.37 1.07 14.45
N PRO A 162 -11.54 2.13 14.33
CA PRO A 162 -11.84 3.23 13.43
C PRO A 162 -12.05 2.77 11.97
N LYS A 163 -11.30 1.75 11.51
CA LYS A 163 -11.43 1.20 10.15
C LYS A 163 -12.79 0.52 9.93
N LEU A 164 -13.39 -0.02 10.98
CA LEU A 164 -14.76 -0.59 10.94
C LEU A 164 -15.86 0.49 10.86
N LEU A 165 -15.52 1.76 11.09
CA LEU A 165 -16.46 2.89 11.09
C LEU A 165 -16.36 3.75 9.82
N ALA A 166 -15.76 3.26 8.76
CA ALA A 166 -15.54 3.96 7.48
C ALA A 166 -14.81 5.31 7.64
N THR A 167 -13.86 5.40 8.57
CA THR A 167 -13.08 6.63 8.81
C THR A 167 -12.06 6.91 7.72
N ASP A 168 -11.69 5.92 6.90
CA ASP A 168 -10.74 6.09 5.79
C ASP A 168 -11.46 6.67 4.55
N ALA A 169 -11.68 7.98 4.60
CA ALA A 169 -12.38 8.73 3.56
C ALA A 169 -11.79 8.55 2.15
N PHE A 170 -10.48 8.33 2.04
CA PHE A 170 -9.82 8.04 0.77
C PHE A 170 -10.39 6.76 0.11
N PHE A 171 -10.54 5.68 0.87
CA PHE A 171 -11.09 4.43 0.32
C PHE A 171 -12.58 4.54 0.02
N VAL A 172 -13.34 5.25 0.86
CA VAL A 172 -14.75 5.55 0.56
C VAL A 172 -14.83 6.31 -0.77
N PHE A 173 -14.03 7.35 -0.96
CA PHE A 173 -14.00 8.13 -2.20
C PHE A 173 -13.63 7.28 -3.41
N LEU A 174 -12.54 6.50 -3.33
CA LEU A 174 -12.10 5.60 -4.39
C LEU A 174 -13.21 4.65 -4.82
N MET A 175 -13.87 4.01 -3.86
CA MET A 175 -14.96 3.09 -4.13
C MET A 175 -16.20 3.79 -4.68
N VAL A 176 -16.52 5.02 -4.22
CA VAL A 176 -17.63 5.83 -4.79
C VAL A 176 -17.38 6.10 -6.27
N GLN A 177 -16.16 6.51 -6.64
CA GLN A 177 -15.84 6.76 -8.05
C GLN A 177 -15.96 5.50 -8.89
N PHE A 178 -15.50 4.36 -8.36
CA PHE A 178 -15.63 3.08 -9.04
C PHE A 178 -17.10 2.68 -9.25
N ILE A 179 -17.93 2.75 -8.19
CA ILE A 179 -19.36 2.40 -8.27
C ILE A 179 -20.10 3.31 -9.24
N ARG A 180 -19.75 4.60 -9.31
CA ARG A 180 -20.34 5.55 -10.26
C ARG A 180 -20.07 5.19 -11.72
N GLY A 181 -18.98 4.49 -12.00
CA GLY A 181 -18.65 3.96 -13.32
C GLY A 181 -19.44 2.70 -13.72
N ILE A 182 -20.11 2.04 -12.78
CA ILE A 182 -20.95 0.87 -13.07
C ILE A 182 -22.30 1.36 -13.62
N PRO A 183 -22.81 0.81 -14.76
CA PRO A 183 -24.12 1.19 -15.33
C PRO A 183 -25.27 1.01 -14.33
N ARG A 184 -26.20 1.96 -14.31
CA ARG A 184 -27.36 1.92 -13.39
C ARG A 184 -28.41 0.92 -13.81
N GLU A 185 -28.43 0.56 -15.06
CA GLU A 185 -29.31 -0.43 -15.66
C GLU A 185 -29.21 -1.81 -14.97
N LEU A 186 -28.03 -2.12 -14.41
CA LEU A 186 -27.83 -3.34 -13.61
C LEU A 186 -28.59 -3.29 -12.27
N ASP A 187 -28.64 -2.11 -11.64
CA ASP A 187 -29.43 -1.90 -10.42
C ASP A 187 -30.93 -1.99 -10.70
N GLU A 188 -31.38 -1.49 -11.87
CA GLU A 188 -32.78 -1.50 -12.29
C GLU A 188 -33.24 -2.92 -12.65
N ALA A 189 -32.44 -3.67 -13.39
CA ALA A 189 -32.69 -5.07 -13.69
C ALA A 189 -32.84 -5.90 -12.39
N ALA A 190 -31.90 -5.75 -11.47
CA ALA A 190 -31.96 -6.43 -10.18
C ALA A 190 -33.20 -6.05 -9.33
N ARG A 191 -33.72 -4.82 -9.46
CA ARG A 191 -34.98 -4.42 -8.82
C ARG A 191 -36.19 -5.10 -9.46
N ILE A 192 -36.23 -5.23 -10.77
CA ILE A 192 -37.28 -5.96 -11.48
C ILE A 192 -37.32 -7.42 -11.02
N ASP A 193 -36.09 -8.01 -10.79
CA ASP A 193 -35.95 -9.37 -10.24
C ASP A 193 -36.25 -9.45 -8.73
N GLY A 194 -36.76 -8.37 -8.12
CA GLY A 194 -37.21 -8.36 -6.71
C GLY A 194 -36.08 -8.11 -5.69
N CYS A 195 -34.87 -7.75 -6.11
CA CYS A 195 -33.78 -7.44 -5.20
C CYS A 195 -34.01 -6.10 -4.45
N GLY A 196 -33.98 -6.13 -3.13
CA GLY A 196 -33.92 -4.93 -2.31
C GLY A 196 -32.50 -4.30 -2.35
N LYS A 197 -32.36 -3.09 -1.77
CA LYS A 197 -31.09 -2.31 -1.77
C LYS A 197 -29.87 -3.11 -1.28
N GLY A 198 -30.01 -3.91 -0.21
CA GLY A 198 -28.97 -4.79 0.32
C GLY A 198 -28.61 -5.93 -0.64
N GLY A 199 -29.66 -6.50 -1.30
CA GLY A 199 -29.46 -7.54 -2.32
C GLY A 199 -28.68 -7.02 -3.53
N ILE A 200 -29.01 -5.82 -4.02
CA ILE A 200 -28.27 -5.15 -5.10
C ILE A 200 -26.80 -4.93 -4.69
N PHE A 201 -26.56 -4.45 -3.48
CA PHE A 201 -25.21 -4.27 -2.96
C PHE A 201 -24.41 -5.59 -2.99
N LEU A 202 -24.94 -6.64 -2.36
CA LEU A 202 -24.20 -7.88 -2.14
C LEU A 202 -24.06 -8.73 -3.40
N ARG A 203 -25.11 -8.77 -4.27
CA ARG A 203 -25.17 -9.68 -5.43
C ARG A 203 -24.73 -9.04 -6.75
N VAL A 204 -24.82 -7.70 -6.85
CA VAL A 204 -24.50 -6.98 -8.10
C VAL A 204 -23.27 -6.10 -7.92
N ILE A 205 -23.35 -5.14 -7.00
CA ILE A 205 -22.31 -4.10 -6.88
C ILE A 205 -21.01 -4.67 -6.29
N LEU A 206 -21.07 -5.39 -5.18
CA LEU A 206 -19.89 -5.91 -4.48
C LEU A 206 -19.03 -6.84 -5.34
N PRO A 207 -19.61 -7.80 -6.13
CA PRO A 207 -18.83 -8.61 -7.06
C PRO A 207 -18.18 -7.79 -8.18
N LEU A 208 -18.86 -6.76 -8.69
CA LEU A 208 -18.31 -5.89 -9.74
C LEU A 208 -17.21 -4.96 -9.19
N MET A 209 -17.19 -4.71 -7.88
CA MET A 209 -16.19 -3.87 -7.21
C MET A 209 -14.87 -4.59 -6.91
N VAL A 210 -14.70 -5.86 -7.27
CA VAL A 210 -13.47 -6.64 -6.97
C VAL A 210 -12.19 -5.89 -7.29
N PRO A 211 -12.02 -5.15 -8.41
CA PRO A 211 -10.81 -4.38 -8.67
C PRO A 211 -10.58 -3.24 -7.65
N ALA A 212 -11.64 -2.53 -7.24
CA ALA A 212 -11.55 -1.48 -6.24
C ALA A 212 -11.27 -2.05 -4.83
N LEU A 213 -11.89 -3.17 -4.50
CA LEU A 213 -11.65 -3.89 -3.24
C LEU A 213 -10.20 -4.39 -3.16
N ALA A 214 -9.68 -4.95 -4.25
CA ALA A 214 -8.29 -5.40 -4.31
C ALA A 214 -7.31 -4.22 -4.15
N THR A 215 -7.58 -3.09 -4.80
CA THR A 215 -6.79 -1.86 -4.64
C THR A 215 -6.81 -1.40 -3.18
N THR A 216 -7.99 -1.33 -2.56
CA THR A 216 -8.14 -0.97 -1.14
C THR A 216 -7.39 -1.93 -0.23
N THR A 217 -7.46 -3.24 -0.49
CA THR A 217 -6.72 -4.26 0.27
C THR A 217 -5.22 -4.00 0.25
N ILE A 218 -4.65 -3.76 -0.95
CA ILE A 218 -3.21 -3.56 -1.11
C ILE A 218 -2.76 -2.27 -0.40
N PHE A 219 -3.48 -1.17 -0.60
CA PHE A 219 -3.11 0.10 0.04
C PHE A 219 -3.33 0.06 1.56
N THR A 220 -4.42 -0.55 2.05
CA THR A 220 -4.62 -0.75 3.48
C THR A 220 -3.49 -1.59 4.08
N PHE A 221 -3.08 -2.67 3.39
CA PHE A 221 -1.94 -3.48 3.81
C PHE A 221 -0.68 -2.63 3.92
N ILE A 222 -0.29 -1.94 2.83
CA ILE A 222 0.96 -1.16 2.78
C ILE A 222 0.96 -0.06 3.85
N TRP A 223 -0.12 0.69 3.97
CA TRP A 223 -0.20 1.80 4.92
C TRP A 223 -0.20 1.32 6.37
N THR A 224 -0.98 0.29 6.69
CA THR A 224 -1.06 -0.24 8.06
C THR A 224 0.23 -0.96 8.47
N TRP A 225 0.85 -1.71 7.55
CA TRP A 225 2.13 -2.39 7.82
C TRP A 225 3.27 -1.42 8.09
N ASN A 226 3.30 -0.28 7.41
CA ASN A 226 4.34 0.74 7.56
C ASN A 226 3.96 1.86 8.55
N ASP A 227 2.77 1.82 9.15
CA ASP A 227 2.37 2.83 10.14
C ASP A 227 3.20 2.68 11.41
N PHE A 228 4.19 3.53 11.54
CA PHE A 228 5.02 3.61 12.72
C PHE A 228 4.41 4.54 13.78
N PHE A 229 3.91 5.70 13.36
CA PHE A 229 3.58 6.79 14.26
C PHE A 229 2.38 6.51 15.15
N SER A 230 1.26 6.06 14.57
CA SER A 230 0.07 5.71 15.35
C SER A 230 0.34 4.53 16.28
N GLN A 231 1.07 3.53 15.79
CA GLN A 231 1.41 2.34 16.55
C GLN A 231 2.34 2.67 17.72
N LEU A 232 3.32 3.55 17.55
CA LEU A 232 4.20 4.02 18.62
C LEU A 232 3.44 4.72 19.75
N ILE A 233 2.40 5.49 19.41
CA ILE A 233 1.62 6.25 20.36
C ILE A 233 0.64 5.37 21.15
N TYR A 234 0.01 4.41 20.49
CA TYR A 234 -1.02 3.58 21.13
C TYR A 234 -0.49 2.30 21.77
N LEU A 235 0.68 1.80 21.35
CA LEU A 235 1.26 0.55 21.85
C LEU A 235 2.53 0.86 22.66
N THR A 236 2.41 0.86 23.98
CA THR A 236 3.52 1.16 24.91
C THR A 236 4.11 -0.09 25.57
N ASP A 237 3.38 -1.22 25.58
CA ASP A 237 3.88 -2.50 26.08
C ASP A 237 4.67 -3.23 24.98
N PRO A 238 5.93 -3.64 25.21
CA PRO A 238 6.71 -4.41 24.24
C PRO A 238 6.01 -5.67 23.69
N LYS A 239 5.14 -6.31 24.47
CA LYS A 239 4.36 -7.46 24.01
C LYS A 239 3.35 -7.14 22.91
N MET A 240 2.93 -5.88 22.81
CA MET A 240 1.96 -5.41 21.85
C MET A 240 2.63 -4.74 20.63
N TYR A 241 3.96 -4.57 20.64
CA TYR A 241 4.66 -3.93 19.52
C TYR A 241 4.40 -4.66 18.21
N THR A 242 4.29 -3.86 17.18
CA THR A 242 4.27 -4.29 15.78
C THR A 242 5.67 -4.16 15.18
N VAL A 243 5.88 -4.66 13.98
CA VAL A 243 7.18 -4.68 13.31
C VAL A 243 7.85 -3.29 13.25
N PRO A 244 7.19 -2.20 12.83
CA PRO A 244 7.83 -0.87 12.79
C PRO A 244 8.30 -0.39 14.17
N VAL A 245 7.50 -0.61 15.21
CA VAL A 245 7.85 -0.21 16.59
C VAL A 245 8.96 -1.10 17.14
N ALA A 246 8.94 -2.41 16.86
CA ALA A 246 10.00 -3.34 17.24
C ALA A 246 11.34 -2.98 16.57
N LEU A 247 11.35 -2.63 15.27
CA LEU A 247 12.56 -2.19 14.58
C LEU A 247 13.13 -0.91 15.20
N ARG A 248 12.29 0.01 15.66
CA ARG A 248 12.73 1.20 16.40
C ARG A 248 13.37 0.79 17.75
N ALA A 249 12.79 -0.19 18.44
CA ALA A 249 13.32 -0.66 19.72
C ALA A 249 14.73 -1.28 19.57
N PHE A 250 15.08 -1.84 18.42
CA PHE A 250 16.46 -2.26 18.12
C PHE A 250 17.45 -1.11 18.16
N VAL A 251 17.07 0.07 17.70
CA VAL A 251 17.93 1.27 17.72
C VAL A 251 18.13 1.78 19.15
N ASP A 252 17.06 1.74 19.96
CA ASP A 252 17.09 2.26 21.33
C ASP A 252 17.77 1.30 22.33
N ALA A 253 17.59 -0.02 22.16
CA ALA A 253 18.11 -1.05 23.08
C ALA A 253 19.64 -1.24 22.98
N THR A 254 20.27 -0.73 21.94
CA THR A 254 21.64 -1.07 21.58
C THR A 254 22.56 0.15 21.62
N ALA A 255 22.92 0.59 22.81
CA ALA A 255 24.10 1.43 23.00
C ALA A 255 25.41 0.74 22.45
N SER A 256 25.34 -0.58 22.19
CA SER A 256 26.32 -1.38 21.40
C SER A 256 25.58 -2.07 20.24
N THR A 257 25.09 -1.29 19.33
CA THR A 257 24.15 -1.68 18.27
C THR A 257 24.64 -2.89 17.45
N SER A 258 23.95 -3.99 17.56
CA SER A 258 24.07 -5.07 16.57
C SER A 258 23.34 -4.65 15.26
N TRP A 259 23.98 -3.74 14.51
CA TRP A 259 23.46 -3.25 13.22
C TRP A 259 23.13 -4.40 12.26
N GLY A 260 23.94 -5.47 12.26
CA GLY A 260 23.67 -6.66 11.46
C GLY A 260 22.34 -7.30 11.79
N SER A 261 21.98 -7.42 13.08
CA SER A 261 20.69 -7.96 13.52
C SER A 261 19.53 -7.03 13.16
N LEU A 262 19.70 -5.71 13.29
CA LEU A 262 18.70 -4.73 12.85
C LEU A 262 18.43 -4.86 11.36
N PHE A 263 19.48 -4.90 10.51
CA PHE A 263 19.30 -5.08 9.08
C PHE A 263 18.70 -6.43 8.73
N ALA A 264 19.06 -7.50 9.45
CA ALA A 264 18.45 -8.82 9.26
C ALA A 264 16.93 -8.79 9.53
N MET A 265 16.49 -8.18 10.63
CA MET A 265 15.06 -8.04 10.94
C MET A 265 14.36 -7.07 9.99
N SER A 266 15.05 -6.05 9.51
CA SER A 266 14.52 -5.15 8.46
C SER A 266 14.28 -5.91 7.15
N VAL A 267 15.19 -6.78 6.74
CA VAL A 267 15.01 -7.66 5.56
C VAL A 267 13.81 -8.58 5.74
N VAL A 268 13.68 -9.23 6.91
CA VAL A 268 12.53 -10.09 7.23
C VAL A 268 11.23 -9.30 7.14
N SER A 269 11.21 -8.05 7.62
CA SER A 269 10.02 -7.20 7.62
C SER A 269 9.56 -6.77 6.22
N LEU A 270 10.46 -6.77 5.23
CA LEU A 270 10.12 -6.48 3.83
C LEU A 270 9.43 -7.66 3.13
N VAL A 271 9.65 -8.89 3.59
CA VAL A 271 9.10 -10.08 2.92
C VAL A 271 7.57 -10.03 2.79
N PRO A 272 6.78 -9.73 3.84
CA PRO A 272 5.34 -9.63 3.71
C PRO A 272 4.90 -8.51 2.75
N VAL A 273 5.59 -7.36 2.74
CA VAL A 273 5.30 -6.23 1.84
C VAL A 273 5.55 -6.63 0.39
N PHE A 274 6.67 -7.29 0.14
CA PHE A 274 7.04 -7.77 -1.20
C PHE A 274 6.05 -8.83 -1.71
N LEU A 275 5.66 -9.78 -0.85
CA LEU A 275 4.65 -10.78 -1.19
C LEU A 275 3.29 -10.15 -1.47
N ALA A 276 2.84 -9.20 -0.65
CA ALA A 276 1.59 -8.49 -0.88
C ALA A 276 1.59 -7.73 -2.21
N PHE A 277 2.73 -7.11 -2.57
CA PHE A 277 2.90 -6.44 -3.85
C PHE A 277 2.86 -7.43 -5.03
N LEU A 278 3.62 -8.54 -4.95
CA LEU A 278 3.65 -9.55 -6.02
C LEU A 278 2.27 -10.15 -6.29
N LEU A 279 1.51 -10.43 -5.24
CA LEU A 279 0.15 -10.97 -5.35
C LEU A 279 -0.84 -9.92 -5.85
N GLY A 280 -0.65 -8.66 -5.45
CA GLY A 280 -1.56 -7.55 -5.69
C GLY A 280 -1.35 -6.81 -7.02
N GLN A 281 -0.14 -6.78 -7.58
CA GLN A 281 0.22 -5.96 -8.74
C GLN A 281 -0.71 -6.15 -9.96
N ARG A 282 -1.16 -7.39 -10.21
CA ARG A 282 -2.08 -7.71 -11.30
C ARG A 282 -3.43 -6.98 -11.22
N PHE A 283 -3.89 -6.66 -10.01
CA PHE A 283 -5.14 -5.95 -9.79
C PHE A 283 -4.96 -4.43 -9.92
N LEU A 284 -3.78 -3.90 -9.53
CA LEU A 284 -3.44 -2.50 -9.70
C LEU A 284 -3.40 -2.10 -11.18
N ILE A 285 -2.77 -2.94 -12.02
CA ILE A 285 -2.67 -2.68 -13.46
C ILE A 285 -4.05 -2.67 -14.12
N LYS A 286 -4.94 -3.59 -13.76
CA LYS A 286 -6.32 -3.66 -14.29
C LYS A 286 -7.18 -2.47 -13.83
N GLY A 287 -7.03 -2.01 -12.58
CA GLY A 287 -7.77 -0.87 -12.04
C GLY A 287 -7.44 0.45 -12.76
N ILE A 288 -6.18 0.67 -13.13
CA ILE A 288 -5.74 1.88 -13.83
C ILE A 288 -6.16 1.85 -15.31
N ALA A 289 -6.13 0.69 -15.96
CA ALA A 289 -6.45 0.55 -17.38
C ALA A 289 -7.93 0.82 -17.70
N THR A 290 -8.85 0.56 -16.75
CA THR A 290 -10.29 0.81 -16.96
C THR A 290 -10.70 2.26 -16.80
N THR A 291 -9.88 3.11 -16.17
CA THR A 291 -10.12 4.56 -16.04
C THR A 291 -9.63 5.38 -17.23
N GLY A 292 -8.86 4.80 -18.14
CA GLY A 292 -8.23 5.47 -19.29
C GLY A 292 -8.91 5.25 -20.65
N ILE A 293 -9.97 4.46 -20.75
CA ILE A 293 -10.68 4.22 -22.01
C ILE A 293 -12.01 5.00 -21.95
N LYS A 294 -11.99 6.20 -22.49
CA LYS A 294 -13.15 6.91 -23.04
C LYS A 294 -13.00 6.92 -24.53
#